data_9f13cc93663f9d80abdcfec72b5fd69e
#
_entry.id   9f13cc93663f9d80abdcfec72b5fd69e
#
_cell.length_a   1.000
_cell.length_b   1.000
_cell.length_c   1.000
_cell.angle_alpha   90.00
_cell.angle_beta   90.00
_cell.angle_gamma   90.00
#
_symmetry.space_group_name_H-M   'P 1'
#
loop_
_entity.id
_entity.type
_entity.pdbx_description
1 polymer ?
#
loop_
_entity_poly.entity_id
_entity_poly.type
_entity_poly.pdbx_seq_one_letter_code
_entity_poly.pdbx_strand_id
1 'polypeptide(L)'
;EKQLLLRNTDVFSEMSGTRCSEPEPIFFEDFEGISNTGYDGYISLSNWYNISESNGTEKWEARDYSNNKYAQISAYNTNESSMIVWLITPEIDLDATTNEVLTFLTKDAYNNGQALEVFISNNFTGNNLSSANWEKLDATLADGSSSGYASSFTDSGDIDLSGYNGKIR
;
A
#
# COMPACT_ATOMS: atom_id res chain seq x y z
N GLU A 1 -15.00 -3.06 -14.06
CA GLU A 1 -13.88 -2.16 -13.87
C GLU A 1 -13.57 -2.11 -12.38
N LYS A 2 -12.31 -2.25 -12.00
CA LYS A 2 -11.87 -2.13 -10.62
C LYS A 2 -10.74 -1.11 -10.57
N GLN A 3 -10.88 -0.13 -9.70
CA GLN A 3 -9.83 0.84 -9.41
C GLN A 3 -9.60 0.88 -7.90
N LEU A 4 -8.35 0.85 -7.51
CA LEU A 4 -7.95 0.90 -6.13
C LEU A 4 -6.91 2.00 -5.94
N LEU A 5 -7.06 2.76 -4.87
CA LEU A 5 -6.20 3.88 -4.51
C LEU A 5 -5.64 3.64 -3.12
N LEU A 6 -4.33 3.71 -3.00
CA LEU A 6 -3.62 3.68 -1.73
C LEU A 6 -3.05 5.07 -1.45
N ARG A 7 -3.27 5.56 -0.25
CA ARG A 7 -2.73 6.83 0.23
C ARG A 7 -2.25 6.67 1.66
N ASN A 8 -1.16 7.34 1.98
CA ASN A 8 -0.54 7.39 3.30
C ASN A 8 -0.39 6.01 3.92
N THR A 9 0.80 5.48 3.82
CA THR A 9 1.18 4.27 4.54
C THR A 9 2.12 4.69 5.66
N ASP A 10 1.63 4.59 6.88
CA ASP A 10 2.36 5.02 8.07
C ASP A 10 2.63 3.81 8.96
N VAL A 11 3.85 3.69 9.45
CA VAL A 11 4.19 2.77 10.53
C VAL A 11 4.65 3.61 11.71
N PHE A 12 3.89 3.57 12.79
CA PHE A 12 4.15 4.30 14.02
C PHE A 12 4.72 3.40 15.10
N SER A 13 5.45 3.98 16.04
CA SER A 13 5.80 3.35 17.30
C SER A 13 5.26 4.18 18.47
N GLU A 14 4.77 3.54 19.52
CA GLU A 14 4.41 4.25 20.74
C GLU A 14 5.67 4.73 21.47
N MET A 15 5.74 6.05 21.74
CA MET A 15 6.79 6.63 22.56
C MET A 15 6.38 6.63 24.03
N SER A 16 7.11 5.91 24.84
CA SER A 16 7.02 5.97 26.30
C SER A 16 7.68 7.25 26.81
N GLY A 17 6.89 8.26 27.17
CA GLY A 17 7.45 9.44 27.87
C GLY A 17 6.70 10.75 27.62
N THR A 18 6.44 11.43 28.67
CA THR A 18 5.75 12.70 28.91
C THR A 18 6.07 13.85 27.95
N ARG A 19 5.43 13.88 26.79
CA ARG A 19 5.10 15.09 26.00
C ARG A 19 4.07 14.73 24.94
N CYS A 20 3.01 15.53 24.84
CA CYS A 20 2.00 15.45 23.76
C CYS A 20 2.57 15.97 22.44
N SER A 21 3.51 15.25 21.84
CA SER A 21 3.77 15.31 20.40
C SER A 21 3.28 13.99 19.83
N GLU A 22 2.51 14.03 18.78
CA GLU A 22 2.17 12.84 18.00
C GLU A 22 3.48 12.07 17.71
N PRO A 23 3.49 10.75 17.83
CA PRO A 23 4.68 9.97 17.50
C PRO A 23 5.04 10.18 16.03
N GLU A 24 6.32 10.46 15.76
CA GLU A 24 6.81 10.54 14.39
C GLU A 24 6.80 9.12 13.78
N PRO A 25 6.29 8.94 12.56
CA PRO A 25 6.28 7.64 11.93
C PRO A 25 7.71 7.17 11.61
N ILE A 26 7.99 5.89 11.82
CA ILE A 26 9.27 5.27 11.42
C ILE A 26 9.33 5.05 9.90
N PHE A 27 8.20 5.00 9.25
CA PHE A 27 8.05 4.97 7.80
C PHE A 27 6.80 5.78 7.41
N PHE A 28 6.92 6.58 6.37
CA PHE A 28 5.82 7.38 5.83
C PHE A 28 5.94 7.50 4.30
N GLU A 29 4.85 7.30 3.59
CA GLU A 29 4.76 7.56 2.16
C GLU A 29 3.38 8.11 1.82
N ASP A 30 3.32 9.31 1.26
CA ASP A 30 2.10 9.99 0.81
C ASP A 30 2.00 10.13 -0.71
N PHE A 31 3.01 9.65 -1.43
CA PHE A 31 3.14 9.74 -2.89
C PHE A 31 3.25 11.16 -3.46
N GLU A 32 3.21 12.21 -2.63
CA GLU A 32 3.25 13.60 -3.10
C GLU A 32 4.59 13.96 -3.78
N GLY A 33 5.67 13.24 -3.44
CA GLY A 33 7.00 13.42 -4.05
C GLY A 33 7.11 12.92 -5.50
N ILE A 34 6.14 12.19 -6.02
CA ILE A 34 6.21 11.63 -7.37
C ILE A 34 5.91 12.72 -8.41
N SER A 35 6.81 12.88 -9.37
CA SER A 35 6.65 13.87 -10.44
C SER A 35 5.95 13.32 -11.69
N ASN A 36 6.11 12.03 -11.99
CA ASN A 36 5.48 11.39 -13.16
C ASN A 36 4.16 10.75 -12.74
N THR A 37 3.06 11.40 -13.05
CA THR A 37 1.70 10.94 -12.75
C THR A 37 0.88 10.75 -14.02
N GLY A 38 -0.15 9.92 -13.96
CA GLY A 38 -1.06 9.68 -15.09
C GLY A 38 -1.01 8.25 -15.61
N TYR A 39 -1.51 8.04 -16.82
CA TYR A 39 -1.43 6.75 -17.52
C TYR A 39 0.02 6.39 -17.80
N ASP A 40 0.40 5.14 -17.50
CA ASP A 40 1.78 4.65 -17.59
C ASP A 40 2.77 5.38 -16.66
N GLY A 41 2.27 6.22 -15.76
CA GLY A 41 3.05 6.83 -14.68
C GLY A 41 3.35 5.83 -13.57
N TYR A 42 4.00 4.72 -13.92
CA TYR A 42 4.25 3.63 -12.99
C TYR A 42 5.09 4.07 -11.80
N ILE A 43 4.66 3.66 -10.60
CA ILE A 43 5.38 3.95 -9.37
C ILE A 43 6.77 3.32 -9.44
N SER A 44 7.77 4.18 -9.32
CA SER A 44 9.20 3.84 -9.35
C SER A 44 9.93 4.62 -8.26
N LEU A 45 9.54 4.40 -7.02
CA LEU A 45 10.20 4.97 -5.84
C LEU A 45 11.41 4.12 -5.44
N SER A 46 12.39 4.76 -4.82
CA SER A 46 13.62 4.09 -4.39
C SER A 46 13.31 2.95 -3.40
N ASN A 47 13.82 1.77 -3.67
CA ASN A 47 13.63 0.55 -2.88
C ASN A 47 12.20 0.01 -2.79
N TRP A 48 11.26 0.60 -3.52
CA TRP A 48 9.95 0.02 -3.75
C TRP A 48 9.97 -0.99 -4.89
N TYR A 49 9.06 -1.95 -4.86
CA TYR A 49 8.85 -2.91 -5.94
C TYR A 49 7.43 -2.85 -6.44
N ASN A 50 7.28 -2.75 -7.74
CA ASN A 50 6.00 -2.71 -8.44
C ASN A 50 5.99 -3.85 -9.46
N ILE A 51 5.42 -4.99 -9.06
CA ILE A 51 5.61 -6.28 -9.73
C ILE A 51 4.26 -6.84 -10.17
N SER A 52 4.12 -7.18 -11.45
CA SER A 52 3.01 -8.02 -11.93
C SER A 52 3.36 -9.49 -11.75
N GLU A 53 2.65 -10.17 -10.85
CA GLU A 53 2.80 -11.61 -10.62
C GLU A 53 2.14 -12.42 -11.75
N SER A 54 1.06 -11.89 -12.32
CA SER A 54 0.37 -12.48 -13.46
C SER A 54 1.16 -12.40 -14.79
N ASN A 55 2.36 -11.84 -14.78
CA ASN A 55 3.20 -11.55 -15.94
C ASN A 55 2.52 -10.62 -16.96
N GLY A 56 1.58 -9.82 -16.53
CA GLY A 56 0.98 -8.76 -17.31
C GLY A 56 1.84 -7.50 -17.36
N THR A 57 1.35 -6.50 -18.06
CA THR A 57 2.01 -5.20 -18.25
C THR A 57 1.54 -4.16 -17.23
N GLU A 58 0.36 -4.37 -16.65
CA GLU A 58 -0.22 -3.44 -15.69
C GLU A 58 0.59 -3.39 -14.39
N LYS A 59 0.72 -2.18 -13.88
CA LYS A 59 1.43 -1.87 -12.64
C LYS A 59 0.71 -0.79 -11.87
N TRP A 60 1.04 -0.62 -10.61
CA TRP A 60 0.60 0.53 -9.83
C TRP A 60 1.13 1.82 -10.43
N GLU A 61 0.25 2.76 -10.64
CA GLU A 61 0.52 4.08 -11.20
C GLU A 61 0.40 5.16 -10.14
N ALA A 62 1.18 6.23 -10.25
CA ALA A 62 0.95 7.45 -9.51
C ALA A 62 -0.11 8.30 -10.22
N ARG A 63 -1.12 8.73 -9.51
CA ARG A 63 -2.18 9.61 -10.00
C ARG A 63 -2.22 10.90 -9.21
N ASP A 64 -2.73 11.93 -9.83
CA ASP A 64 -2.99 13.23 -9.22
C ASP A 64 -4.44 13.63 -9.47
N TYR A 65 -5.15 13.94 -8.42
CA TYR A 65 -6.49 14.50 -8.50
C TYR A 65 -6.71 15.54 -7.40
N SER A 66 -7.03 16.77 -7.79
CA SER A 66 -7.27 17.90 -6.87
C SER A 66 -6.10 18.17 -5.92
N ASN A 67 -4.87 18.16 -6.44
CA ASN A 67 -3.62 18.32 -5.67
C ASN A 67 -3.43 17.24 -4.59
N ASN A 68 -3.90 16.05 -4.84
CA ASN A 68 -3.68 14.89 -4.01
C ASN A 68 -3.14 13.77 -4.88
N LYS A 69 -1.93 13.34 -4.61
CA LYS A 69 -1.31 12.19 -5.28
C LYS A 69 -1.54 10.91 -4.51
N TYR A 70 -1.60 9.82 -5.23
CA TYR A 70 -1.90 8.51 -4.67
C TYR A 70 -1.44 7.40 -5.61
N ALA A 71 -1.26 6.22 -5.07
CA ALA A 71 -1.05 5.01 -5.86
C ALA A 71 -2.40 4.46 -6.34
N GLN A 72 -2.49 4.12 -7.62
CA GLN A 72 -3.67 3.51 -8.22
C GLN A 72 -3.29 2.26 -8.99
N ILE A 73 -4.13 1.23 -8.90
CA ILE A 73 -4.14 0.10 -9.82
C ILE A 73 -5.53 -0.01 -10.44
N SER A 74 -5.61 -0.30 -11.73
CA SER A 74 -6.88 -0.35 -12.46
C SER A 74 -6.88 -1.50 -13.45
N ALA A 75 -7.98 -2.24 -13.50
CA ALA A 75 -8.25 -3.23 -14.54
C ALA A 75 -9.04 -2.65 -15.73
N TYR A 76 -9.24 -1.34 -15.75
CA TYR A 76 -9.97 -0.69 -16.83
C TYR A 76 -9.18 -0.70 -18.12
N ASN A 77 -9.84 -1.17 -19.17
CA ASN A 77 -9.29 -1.19 -20.52
C ASN A 77 -7.98 -1.99 -20.68
N THR A 78 -7.70 -2.89 -19.74
CA THR A 78 -6.61 -3.86 -19.87
C THR A 78 -7.07 -5.07 -20.70
N ASN A 79 -6.13 -5.68 -21.42
CA ASN A 79 -6.35 -6.95 -22.12
C ASN A 79 -5.97 -8.17 -21.29
N GLU A 80 -5.65 -7.96 -20.01
CA GLU A 80 -5.24 -9.03 -19.12
C GLU A 80 -6.45 -9.82 -18.62
N SER A 81 -6.43 -11.13 -18.78
CA SER A 81 -7.50 -12.02 -18.30
C SER A 81 -7.45 -12.22 -16.77
N SER A 82 -6.30 -11.99 -16.18
CA SER A 82 -6.04 -12.02 -14.74
C SER A 82 -4.98 -11.00 -14.42
N MET A 83 -5.16 -10.25 -13.35
CA MET A 83 -4.25 -9.21 -12.94
C MET A 83 -3.96 -9.34 -11.43
N ILE A 84 -2.73 -9.67 -11.09
CA ILE A 84 -2.21 -9.69 -9.72
C ILE A 84 -0.95 -8.82 -9.71
N VAL A 85 -1.02 -7.69 -9.04
CA VAL A 85 0.06 -6.69 -9.05
C VAL A 85 0.38 -6.26 -7.62
N TRP A 86 1.64 -6.40 -7.28
CA TRP A 86 2.19 -6.07 -5.97
C TRP A 86 2.82 -4.68 -5.98
N LEU A 87 2.52 -3.89 -4.95
CA LEU A 87 3.28 -2.71 -4.58
C LEU A 87 3.89 -2.96 -3.20
N ILE A 88 5.22 -3.10 -3.16
CA ILE A 88 5.94 -3.52 -1.97
C ILE A 88 6.80 -2.37 -1.49
N THR A 89 6.71 -2.04 -0.21
CA THR A 89 7.43 -0.96 0.45
C THR A 89 8.94 -1.22 0.47
N PRO A 90 9.78 -0.20 0.74
CA PRO A 90 11.13 -0.42 1.22
C PRO A 90 11.16 -1.31 2.46
N GLU A 91 12.33 -1.76 2.81
CA GLU A 91 12.56 -2.46 4.06
C GLU A 91 12.39 -1.48 5.23
N ILE A 92 11.57 -1.88 6.20
CA ILE A 92 11.27 -1.12 7.41
C ILE A 92 11.87 -1.90 8.57
N ASP A 93 12.71 -1.25 9.37
CA ASP A 93 13.40 -1.86 10.50
C ASP A 93 12.63 -1.60 11.80
N LEU A 94 12.12 -2.66 12.42
CA LEU A 94 11.36 -2.60 13.67
C LEU A 94 12.22 -2.82 14.93
N ASP A 95 13.52 -3.14 14.79
CA ASP A 95 14.36 -3.53 15.94
C ASP A 95 14.60 -2.38 16.94
N ALA A 96 14.45 -1.14 16.52
CA ALA A 96 14.68 0.04 17.34
C ALA A 96 13.43 0.57 18.03
N THR A 97 12.27 -0.02 17.79
CA THR A 97 10.96 0.46 18.23
C THR A 97 10.16 -0.64 18.91
N THR A 98 8.99 -0.32 19.42
CA THR A 98 8.06 -1.28 20.06
C THR A 98 6.63 -0.80 19.89
N ASN A 99 5.68 -1.73 19.85
CA ASN A 99 4.26 -1.45 19.67
C ASN A 99 3.97 -0.72 18.34
N GLU A 100 4.59 -1.22 17.27
CA GLU A 100 4.41 -0.65 15.94
C GLU A 100 2.99 -0.91 15.44
N VAL A 101 2.45 0.10 14.79
CA VAL A 101 1.13 0.09 14.16
C VAL A 101 1.27 0.54 12.73
N LEU A 102 0.67 -0.21 11.81
CA LEU A 102 0.51 0.19 10.41
C LEU A 102 -0.87 0.78 10.21
N THR A 103 -0.93 1.94 9.56
CA THR A 103 -2.16 2.54 9.08
C THR A 103 -2.04 2.99 7.63
N PHE A 104 -3.13 3.00 6.89
CA PHE A 104 -3.18 3.54 5.55
C PHE A 104 -4.64 3.84 5.13
N LEU A 105 -4.79 4.57 4.04
CA LEU A 105 -6.08 4.92 3.48
C LEU A 105 -6.29 4.26 2.12
N THR A 106 -7.46 3.68 1.91
CA THR A 106 -7.85 3.07 0.64
C THR A 106 -9.11 3.70 0.09
N LYS A 107 -9.27 3.66 -1.22
CA LYS A 107 -10.49 4.09 -1.90
C LYS A 107 -10.69 3.22 -3.12
N ASP A 108 -11.92 2.93 -3.46
CA ASP A 108 -12.27 2.13 -4.62
C ASP A 108 -13.18 2.86 -5.61
N ALA A 109 -13.26 2.33 -6.81
CA ALA A 109 -14.18 2.75 -7.84
C ALA A 109 -14.54 1.58 -8.74
N TYR A 110 -15.80 1.53 -9.18
CA TYR A 110 -16.33 0.50 -10.08
C TYR A 110 -16.03 -0.93 -9.60
N ASN A 111 -15.99 -1.09 -8.30
CA ASN A 111 -15.65 -2.35 -7.66
C ASN A 111 -16.88 -3.27 -7.57
N ASN A 112 -16.66 -4.56 -7.79
CA ASN A 112 -17.67 -5.60 -7.63
C ASN A 112 -17.23 -6.70 -6.64
N GLY A 113 -16.41 -6.34 -5.68
CA GLY A 113 -15.86 -7.15 -4.61
C GLY A 113 -14.44 -6.74 -4.24
N GLN A 114 -13.98 -7.16 -3.09
CA GLN A 114 -12.66 -6.81 -2.56
C GLN A 114 -11.54 -7.21 -3.54
N ALA A 115 -10.72 -6.25 -3.90
CA ALA A 115 -9.64 -6.42 -4.85
C ALA A 115 -8.25 -6.22 -4.23
N LEU A 116 -8.18 -5.61 -3.03
CA LEU A 116 -6.94 -5.38 -2.31
C LEU A 116 -6.76 -6.41 -1.20
N GLU A 117 -5.53 -6.84 -1.05
CA GLU A 117 -5.06 -7.61 0.10
C GLU A 117 -3.76 -7.01 0.60
N VAL A 118 -3.52 -7.11 1.90
CA VAL A 118 -2.32 -6.57 2.54
C VAL A 118 -1.52 -7.72 3.13
N PHE A 119 -0.23 -7.70 2.89
CA PHE A 119 0.67 -8.74 3.35
C PHE A 119 1.91 -8.15 3.99
N ILE A 120 2.52 -8.92 4.88
CA ILE A 120 3.82 -8.65 5.48
C ILE A 120 4.78 -9.79 5.18
N SER A 121 6.05 -9.46 5.02
CA SER A 121 7.13 -10.44 4.87
C SER A 121 8.40 -9.93 5.55
N ASN A 122 9.11 -10.83 6.21
CA ASN A 122 10.43 -10.56 6.80
C ASN A 122 11.59 -11.15 5.99
N ASN A 123 11.31 -11.75 4.85
CA ASN A 123 12.35 -12.43 4.05
C ASN A 123 12.28 -12.14 2.54
N PHE A 124 11.48 -11.16 2.11
CA PHE A 124 11.50 -10.74 0.71
C PHE A 124 12.76 -9.95 0.38
N THR A 125 13.53 -10.43 -0.59
CA THR A 125 14.83 -9.86 -0.99
C THR A 125 14.81 -9.07 -2.29
N GLY A 126 13.62 -8.89 -2.88
CA GLY A 126 13.43 -8.11 -4.11
C GLY A 126 13.54 -8.91 -5.41
N ASN A 127 13.89 -10.18 -5.36
CA ASN A 127 14.15 -10.95 -6.58
C ASN A 127 12.97 -11.81 -7.05
N ASN A 128 12.22 -12.39 -6.11
CA ASN A 128 11.16 -13.33 -6.45
C ASN A 128 10.08 -13.34 -5.35
N LEU A 129 8.86 -13.08 -5.72
CA LEU A 129 7.70 -13.13 -4.82
C LEU A 129 7.53 -14.51 -4.19
N SER A 130 7.66 -15.58 -4.97
CA SER A 130 7.44 -16.95 -4.51
C SER A 130 8.54 -17.47 -3.58
N SER A 131 9.66 -16.79 -3.45
CA SER A 131 10.74 -17.13 -2.51
C SER A 131 10.54 -16.55 -1.11
N ALA A 132 9.61 -15.62 -0.97
CA ALA A 132 9.27 -15.00 0.30
C ALA A 132 8.05 -15.67 0.95
N ASN A 133 8.01 -15.60 2.26
CA ASN A 133 6.83 -15.96 3.04
C ASN A 133 6.00 -14.69 3.24
N TRP A 134 4.78 -14.71 2.75
CA TRP A 134 3.83 -13.62 2.87
C TRP A 134 2.72 -14.02 3.84
N GLU A 135 2.57 -13.25 4.89
CA GLU A 135 1.48 -13.37 5.85
C GLU A 135 0.44 -12.28 5.56
N LYS A 136 -0.82 -12.67 5.42
CA LYS A 136 -1.91 -11.72 5.19
C LYS A 136 -2.24 -11.00 6.48
N LEU A 137 -2.26 -9.68 6.43
CA LEU A 137 -2.71 -8.81 7.52
C LEU A 137 -4.22 -8.59 7.44
N ASP A 138 -4.86 -8.53 8.59
CA ASP A 138 -6.25 -8.14 8.71
C ASP A 138 -6.35 -6.61 8.74
N ALA A 139 -7.02 -6.04 7.77
CA ALA A 139 -7.16 -4.60 7.57
C ALA A 139 -8.55 -4.25 7.06
N THR A 140 -9.07 -3.11 7.46
CA THR A 140 -10.26 -2.54 6.84
C THR A 140 -9.90 -1.93 5.49
N LEU A 141 -10.51 -2.42 4.43
CA LEU A 141 -10.22 -2.01 3.06
C LEU A 141 -11.46 -1.44 2.38
N ALA A 142 -11.26 -0.52 1.44
CA ALA A 142 -12.35 -0.04 0.60
C ALA A 142 -12.93 -1.21 -0.20
N ASP A 143 -14.23 -1.42 -0.06
CA ASP A 143 -14.97 -2.50 -0.71
C ASP A 143 -16.46 -2.13 -0.85
N GLY A 144 -16.81 -1.27 -1.75
CA GLY A 144 -18.22 -0.89 -1.81
C GLY A 144 -18.66 0.00 -2.95
N SER A 145 -17.76 0.61 -3.70
CA SER A 145 -18.17 1.46 -4.80
C SER A 145 -18.33 0.69 -6.11
N SER A 146 -19.55 0.27 -6.40
CA SER A 146 -19.88 -0.48 -7.64
C SER A 146 -20.12 0.41 -8.86
N SER A 147 -20.32 1.73 -8.66
CA SER A 147 -20.61 2.69 -9.74
C SER A 147 -19.93 4.03 -9.47
N GLY A 148 -18.77 4.24 -10.07
CA GLY A 148 -17.97 5.46 -9.87
C GLY A 148 -17.03 5.36 -8.67
N TYR A 149 -16.44 6.48 -8.31
CA TYR A 149 -15.52 6.57 -7.17
C TYR A 149 -16.29 6.67 -5.85
N ALA A 150 -15.80 6.00 -4.83
CA ALA A 150 -16.28 6.19 -3.46
C ALA A 150 -16.16 7.68 -3.05
N SER A 151 -17.05 8.16 -2.19
CA SER A 151 -17.06 9.57 -1.75
C SER A 151 -15.89 9.91 -0.82
N SER A 152 -15.41 8.94 -0.05
CA SER A 152 -14.34 9.09 0.94
C SER A 152 -13.33 7.97 0.88
N PHE A 153 -12.18 8.19 1.47
CA PHE A 153 -11.24 7.11 1.77
C PHE A 153 -11.75 6.28 2.95
N THR A 154 -11.37 5.01 2.94
CA THR A 154 -11.56 4.05 4.03
C THR A 154 -10.24 3.94 4.78
N ASP A 155 -10.29 4.14 6.08
CA ASP A 155 -9.16 3.96 7.00
C ASP A 155 -8.95 2.47 7.26
N SER A 156 -7.70 2.00 7.23
CA SER A 156 -7.35 0.60 7.51
C SER A 156 -7.65 0.17 8.94
N GLY A 157 -7.82 1.13 9.85
CA GLY A 157 -7.69 0.89 11.28
C GLY A 157 -6.23 0.68 11.70
N ASP A 158 -6.03 0.54 12.99
CA ASP A 158 -4.73 0.25 13.59
C ASP A 158 -4.39 -1.23 13.40
N ILE A 159 -3.40 -1.54 12.58
CA ILE A 159 -2.92 -2.89 12.36
C ILE A 159 -1.71 -3.11 13.25
N ASP A 160 -1.87 -3.94 14.28
CA ASP A 160 -0.82 -4.25 15.25
C ASP A 160 0.32 -5.03 14.61
N LEU A 161 1.51 -4.45 14.62
CA LEU A 161 2.75 -5.07 14.17
C LEU A 161 3.66 -5.50 15.32
N SER A 162 3.24 -5.37 16.59
CA SER A 162 4.05 -5.69 17.77
C SER A 162 4.51 -7.15 17.85
N GLY A 163 3.86 -8.03 17.10
CA GLY A 163 4.26 -9.45 16.98
C GLY A 163 5.42 -9.69 16.01
N TYR A 164 5.83 -8.67 15.27
CA TYR A 164 6.92 -8.75 14.28
C TYR A 164 8.17 -8.07 14.84
N ASN A 165 9.33 -8.46 14.34
CA ASN A 165 10.62 -7.85 14.68
C ASN A 165 11.57 -7.98 13.49
N GLY A 166 12.70 -7.28 13.58
CA GLY A 166 13.65 -7.19 12.48
C GLY A 166 13.13 -6.34 11.32
N LYS A 167 13.55 -6.71 10.14
CA LYS A 167 13.25 -5.98 8.91
C LYS A 167 12.06 -6.61 8.20
N ILE A 168 11.08 -5.79 7.87
CA ILE A 168 9.83 -6.19 7.20
C ILE A 168 9.62 -5.43 5.90
N ARG A 169 8.69 -5.92 5.12
CA ARG A 169 8.12 -5.24 3.96
C ARG A 169 6.63 -5.46 3.90
#